data_8a1c69d8fcd3d8af74ba826a8903246e
#
_entry.id   8a1c69d8fcd3d8af74ba826a8903246e
#
_cell.length_a   1.000
_cell.length_b   1.000
_cell.length_c   1.000
_cell.angle_alpha   90.00
_cell.angle_beta   90.00
_cell.angle_gamma   90.00
#
_symmetry.space_group_name_H-M   'P 1'
#
loop_
_entity.id
_entity.type
_entity.pdbx_description
1 polymer ?
#
loop_
_entity_poly.entity_id
_entity_poly.type
_entity_poly.pdbx_seq_one_letter_code
_entity_poly.pdbx_strand_id
1 'polypeptide(L)'
;MSSMQRKTIATSLAMLAFFPALMATPAMAQDDETVTSNDDGSHWDQARAQLRALPAGNMVQAVERWKLLTRSDLFLFVDYSAFLIAYPGLPEQDKLRASAEKALLRETVEPRQVAAYFDRFPPLTNPGRAQYALALYALGRSEAPSVAREAWDGGTMSDAAEAALLARLGPALTSEDHDRRMDALLWQNAPDQAARQLALVSPARRALFASRLAMLQGLDPYAGGAAPLADAVADPGYVYNRSRYLRTKGQAASAAYLLG
;
A
#
# COMPACT_ATOMS: atom_id res chain seq x y z
N MET A 1 -36.26 -39.06 -38.92
CA MET A 1 -37.72 -38.89 -38.74
C MET A 1 -37.90 -37.71 -37.83
N SER A 2 -38.24 -36.62 -38.45
CA SER A 2 -39.47 -35.82 -38.33
C SER A 2 -39.49 -35.00 -37.03
N SER A 3 -39.80 -33.74 -36.90
CA SER A 3 -40.18 -32.70 -37.89
C SER A 3 -40.11 -31.33 -37.22
N MET A 4 -39.72 -30.39 -37.98
CA MET A 4 -39.89 -28.94 -37.91
C MET A 4 -41.29 -28.53 -37.42
N GLN A 5 -41.38 -27.47 -36.61
CA GLN A 5 -42.43 -26.44 -36.82
C GLN A 5 -41.95 -25.05 -36.41
N ARG A 6 -41.86 -24.20 -37.41
CA ARG A 6 -41.79 -22.73 -37.32
C ARG A 6 -43.21 -22.17 -37.08
N LYS A 7 -43.35 -21.17 -36.24
CA LYS A 7 -44.51 -20.26 -36.29
C LYS A 7 -44.05 -18.81 -36.37
N THR A 8 -44.26 -18.26 -37.55
CA THR A 8 -44.32 -16.84 -37.88
C THR A 8 -45.69 -16.26 -37.55
N ILE A 9 -45.76 -15.06 -37.01
CA ILE A 9 -46.92 -14.15 -37.02
C ILE A 9 -46.36 -12.73 -37.01
N ALA A 10 -46.36 -12.06 -38.03
CA ALA A 10 -47.13 -11.09 -38.75
C ALA A 10 -47.35 -9.73 -38.03
N THR A 11 -46.76 -8.79 -38.58
CA THR A 11 -46.88 -7.33 -38.78
C THR A 11 -48.25 -6.73 -38.48
N SER A 12 -48.26 -5.58 -37.77
CA SER A 12 -49.24 -4.52 -37.99
C SER A 12 -48.60 -3.15 -37.83
N LEU A 13 -48.58 -2.45 -38.94
CA LEU A 13 -48.12 -1.09 -39.17
C LEU A 13 -49.27 -0.14 -38.87
N ALA A 14 -49.15 0.79 -37.94
CA ALA A 14 -50.07 1.93 -37.80
C ALA A 14 -49.30 3.23 -38.01
N MET A 15 -49.56 3.83 -39.14
CA MET A 15 -49.11 5.17 -39.55
C MET A 15 -49.99 6.20 -38.80
N LEU A 16 -49.39 7.09 -38.03
CA LEU A 16 -50.04 8.33 -37.56
C LEU A 16 -49.20 9.52 -38.01
N ALA A 17 -49.87 10.37 -38.81
CA ALA A 17 -49.32 11.59 -39.37
C ALA A 17 -49.04 12.64 -38.29
N PHE A 18 -47.86 13.23 -38.32
CA PHE A 18 -47.48 14.36 -37.49
C PHE A 18 -47.54 15.64 -38.29
N PHE A 19 -48.37 16.60 -37.86
CA PHE A 19 -48.33 17.98 -38.26
C PHE A 19 -47.21 18.73 -37.51
N PRO A 20 -46.42 19.57 -38.13
CA PRO A 20 -45.45 20.41 -37.41
C PRO A 20 -46.16 21.68 -36.91
N ALA A 21 -46.24 21.84 -35.61
CA ALA A 21 -46.55 23.11 -35.00
C ALA A 21 -45.29 23.95 -34.88
N LEU A 22 -45.29 25.07 -35.62
CA LEU A 22 -44.28 26.11 -35.58
C LEU A 22 -44.39 26.86 -34.26
N MET A 23 -43.54 26.53 -33.28
CA MET A 23 -43.41 27.30 -32.04
C MET A 23 -42.34 28.35 -32.19
N ALA A 24 -42.75 29.61 -32.13
CA ALA A 24 -41.88 30.78 -32.04
C ALA A 24 -41.10 30.74 -30.72
N THR A 25 -39.78 30.75 -30.79
CA THR A 25 -38.88 30.95 -29.65
C THR A 25 -38.99 32.42 -29.20
N PRO A 26 -39.29 32.69 -27.90
CA PRO A 26 -39.07 34.04 -27.37
C PRO A 26 -37.55 34.29 -27.24
N ALA A 27 -37.11 35.40 -27.78
CA ALA A 27 -35.78 35.94 -27.54
C ALA A 27 -35.63 36.18 -26.04
N MET A 28 -34.72 35.44 -25.40
CA MET A 28 -34.25 35.74 -24.05
C MET A 28 -33.46 37.02 -24.13
N ALA A 29 -33.98 38.11 -23.59
CA ALA A 29 -33.22 39.27 -23.22
C ALA A 29 -32.18 38.82 -22.21
N GLN A 30 -30.90 39.00 -22.51
CA GLN A 30 -29.83 38.96 -21.53
C GLN A 30 -29.96 40.21 -20.68
N ASP A 31 -30.65 40.09 -19.56
CA ASP A 31 -30.50 41.03 -18.47
C ASP A 31 -29.12 40.83 -17.88
N ASP A 32 -28.24 41.76 -18.13
CA ASP A 32 -26.95 41.94 -17.49
C ASP A 32 -27.22 42.36 -16.05
N GLU A 33 -27.70 41.41 -15.21
CA GLU A 33 -27.75 41.59 -13.77
C GLU A 33 -26.30 41.61 -13.27
N THR A 34 -25.80 42.82 -13.11
CA THR A 34 -24.68 43.06 -12.19
C THR A 34 -25.11 42.55 -10.85
N VAL A 35 -24.69 41.31 -10.54
CA VAL A 35 -24.81 40.70 -9.21
C VAL A 35 -23.90 41.50 -8.27
N THR A 36 -24.44 42.59 -7.73
CA THR A 36 -23.92 43.17 -6.50
C THR A 36 -24.28 42.20 -5.41
N SER A 37 -23.39 41.26 -5.15
CA SER A 37 -23.46 40.35 -4.04
C SER A 37 -23.34 41.20 -2.76
N ASN A 38 -24.43 41.67 -2.24
CA ASN A 38 -24.55 42.01 -0.82
C ASN A 38 -24.72 40.72 -0.03
N ASP A 39 -23.72 39.84 -0.11
CA ASP A 39 -23.61 38.72 0.82
C ASP A 39 -23.12 39.27 2.14
N ASP A 40 -24.05 39.66 3.01
CA ASP A 40 -23.81 40.13 4.37
C ASP A 40 -23.40 38.97 5.31
N GLY A 41 -23.16 37.79 4.81
CA GLY A 41 -22.82 36.60 5.57
C GLY A 41 -24.00 35.91 6.26
N SER A 42 -25.22 36.45 6.17
CA SER A 42 -26.42 35.91 6.82
C SER A 42 -26.75 34.49 6.38
N HIS A 43 -26.50 34.20 5.14
CA HIS A 43 -26.66 32.84 4.57
C HIS A 43 -25.74 31.81 5.27
N TRP A 44 -24.50 32.18 5.53
CA TRP A 44 -23.54 31.33 6.24
C TRP A 44 -23.90 31.19 7.73
N ASP A 45 -24.43 32.23 8.36
CA ASP A 45 -24.88 32.17 9.75
C ASP A 45 -26.13 31.28 9.88
N GLN A 46 -27.07 31.34 8.94
CA GLN A 46 -28.21 30.42 8.85
C GLN A 46 -27.74 28.96 8.65
N ALA A 47 -26.82 28.71 7.73
CA ALA A 47 -26.26 27.37 7.50
C ALA A 47 -25.57 26.83 8.77
N ARG A 48 -24.81 27.65 9.49
CA ARG A 48 -24.21 27.28 10.78
C ARG A 48 -25.23 27.02 11.86
N ALA A 49 -26.30 27.81 11.93
CA ALA A 49 -27.38 27.61 12.87
C ALA A 49 -28.12 26.30 12.60
N GLN A 50 -28.38 25.97 11.34
CA GLN A 50 -28.97 24.68 10.93
C GLN A 50 -28.06 23.52 11.29
N LEU A 51 -26.74 23.61 11.02
CA LEU A 51 -25.78 22.57 11.40
C LEU A 51 -25.72 22.36 12.92
N ARG A 52 -25.83 23.43 13.71
CA ARG A 52 -25.87 23.33 15.18
C ARG A 52 -27.18 22.76 15.71
N ALA A 53 -28.28 22.98 15.01
CA ALA A 53 -29.61 22.45 15.38
C ALA A 53 -29.79 20.98 14.99
N LEU A 54 -28.95 20.44 14.07
CA LEU A 54 -28.93 19.02 13.79
C LEU A 54 -28.48 18.28 15.05
N PRO A 55 -29.22 17.22 15.48
CA PRO A 55 -28.75 16.40 16.59
C PRO A 55 -27.33 15.94 16.27
N ALA A 56 -26.47 15.90 17.29
CA ALA A 56 -25.09 15.41 17.16
C ALA A 56 -25.13 13.96 16.65
N GLY A 57 -25.26 13.80 15.34
CA GLY A 57 -25.42 12.53 14.66
C GLY A 57 -24.10 11.76 14.66
N ASN A 58 -24.09 10.62 14.00
CA ASN A 58 -22.96 9.70 13.84
C ASN A 58 -21.64 10.40 13.41
N MET A 59 -21.72 11.54 12.72
CA MET A 59 -20.53 12.28 12.26
C MET A 59 -19.75 12.93 13.39
N VAL A 60 -20.40 13.48 14.42
CA VAL A 60 -19.68 14.05 15.59
C VAL A 60 -18.93 12.94 16.32
N GLN A 61 -19.59 11.80 16.52
CA GLN A 61 -18.96 10.62 17.13
C GLN A 61 -17.84 10.08 16.25
N ALA A 62 -18.01 10.11 14.93
CA ALA A 62 -16.97 9.72 13.98
C ALA A 62 -15.73 10.62 14.08
N VAL A 63 -15.91 11.95 14.17
CA VAL A 63 -14.80 12.90 14.34
C VAL A 63 -14.07 12.69 15.67
N GLU A 64 -14.81 12.47 16.77
CA GLU A 64 -14.16 12.19 18.06
C GLU A 64 -13.40 10.86 18.01
N ARG A 65 -13.97 9.81 17.40
CA ARG A 65 -13.26 8.54 17.20
C ARG A 65 -12.03 8.70 16.31
N TRP A 66 -12.14 9.45 15.22
CA TRP A 66 -11.01 9.80 14.35
C TRP A 66 -9.87 10.48 15.10
N LYS A 67 -10.18 11.48 15.97
CA LYS A 67 -9.19 12.16 16.80
C LYS A 67 -8.45 11.20 17.73
N LEU A 68 -9.14 10.21 18.28
CA LEU A 68 -8.52 9.21 19.14
C LEU A 68 -7.61 8.28 18.32
N LEU A 69 -8.11 7.74 17.22
CA LEU A 69 -7.37 6.79 16.37
C LEU A 69 -6.14 7.43 15.72
N THR A 70 -6.20 8.72 15.34
CA THR A 70 -5.05 9.42 14.74
C THR A 70 -3.96 9.82 15.76
N ARG A 71 -4.27 9.84 17.06
CA ARG A 71 -3.31 10.19 18.11
C ARG A 71 -2.52 9.01 18.65
N SER A 72 -2.95 7.78 18.36
CA SER A 72 -2.34 6.57 18.90
C SER A 72 -2.28 5.48 17.84
N ASP A 73 -1.27 4.64 17.90
CA ASP A 73 -1.12 3.43 17.10
C ASP A 73 -1.30 2.14 17.93
N LEU A 74 -1.87 2.27 19.14
CA LEU A 74 -2.02 1.19 20.11
C LEU A 74 -3.41 0.53 20.10
N PHE A 75 -4.36 1.05 19.35
CA PHE A 75 -5.68 0.43 19.20
C PHE A 75 -5.58 -0.91 18.44
N LEU A 76 -6.60 -1.72 18.55
CA LEU A 76 -6.69 -3.00 17.86
C LEU A 76 -6.94 -2.83 16.36
N PHE A 77 -6.60 -3.84 15.58
CA PHE A 77 -6.86 -3.88 14.15
C PHE A 77 -8.33 -3.62 13.83
N VAL A 78 -9.25 -4.22 14.59
CA VAL A 78 -10.69 -4.05 14.40
C VAL A 78 -11.14 -2.60 14.59
N ASP A 79 -10.50 -1.86 15.49
CA ASP A 79 -10.83 -0.45 15.74
C ASP A 79 -10.52 0.43 14.52
N TYR A 80 -9.34 0.24 13.92
CA TYR A 80 -8.94 0.97 12.71
C TYR A 80 -9.73 0.51 11.48
N SER A 81 -9.81 -0.81 11.25
CA SER A 81 -10.43 -1.36 10.05
C SER A 81 -11.93 -1.06 10.00
N ALA A 82 -12.65 -1.22 11.10
CA ALA A 82 -14.07 -0.88 11.16
C ALA A 82 -14.30 0.62 10.92
N PHE A 83 -13.43 1.48 11.48
CA PHE A 83 -13.51 2.92 11.27
C PHE A 83 -13.27 3.30 9.79
N LEU A 84 -12.21 2.79 9.18
CA LEU A 84 -11.88 3.05 7.78
C LEU A 84 -12.98 2.59 6.81
N ILE A 85 -13.62 1.46 7.12
CA ILE A 85 -14.75 0.93 6.33
C ILE A 85 -15.96 1.83 6.46
N ALA A 86 -16.28 2.28 7.68
CA ALA A 86 -17.46 3.08 7.96
C ALA A 86 -17.35 4.54 7.49
N TYR A 87 -16.14 5.10 7.49
CA TYR A 87 -15.90 6.53 7.22
C TYR A 87 -14.79 6.75 6.18
N PRO A 88 -14.97 6.34 4.91
CA PRO A 88 -13.95 6.40 3.85
C PRO A 88 -13.77 7.82 3.36
N GLY A 89 -13.78 8.84 3.93
CA GLY A 89 -13.62 10.23 3.44
C GLY A 89 -12.94 11.15 4.44
N LEU A 90 -12.66 10.65 5.64
CA LEU A 90 -11.99 11.45 6.67
C LEU A 90 -10.48 11.58 6.38
N PRO A 91 -9.83 12.67 6.82
CA PRO A 91 -8.40 12.90 6.62
C PRO A 91 -7.52 11.82 7.25
N GLU A 92 -6.22 11.81 6.90
CA GLU A 92 -5.20 10.92 7.46
C GLU A 92 -5.48 9.42 7.28
N GLN A 93 -6.18 9.02 6.21
CA GLN A 93 -6.53 7.61 5.99
C GLN A 93 -5.28 6.71 5.91
N ASP A 94 -4.22 7.14 5.23
CA ASP A 94 -2.99 6.35 5.13
C ASP A 94 -2.31 6.15 6.48
N LYS A 95 -2.38 7.13 7.36
CA LYS A 95 -1.89 6.98 8.74
C LYS A 95 -2.71 5.95 9.52
N LEU A 96 -4.03 6.00 9.42
CA LEU A 96 -4.91 5.01 10.05
C LEU A 96 -4.71 3.61 9.47
N ARG A 97 -4.51 3.50 8.15
CA ARG A 97 -4.19 2.23 7.48
C ARG A 97 -2.86 1.66 7.95
N ALA A 98 -1.81 2.50 8.03
CA ALA A 98 -0.52 2.10 8.57
C ALA A 98 -0.63 1.63 10.03
N SER A 99 -1.47 2.29 10.84
CA SER A 99 -1.75 1.87 12.22
C SER A 99 -2.50 0.54 12.29
N ALA A 100 -3.46 0.30 11.39
CA ALA A 100 -4.15 -0.99 11.25
C ALA A 100 -3.16 -2.11 10.91
N GLU A 101 -2.27 -1.88 9.93
CA GLU A 101 -1.25 -2.85 9.54
C GLU A 101 -0.25 -3.13 10.68
N LYS A 102 0.12 -2.09 11.45
CA LYS A 102 0.95 -2.24 12.65
C LYS A 102 0.27 -3.05 13.74
N ALA A 103 -1.05 -2.92 13.91
CA ALA A 103 -1.82 -3.70 14.87
C ALA A 103 -1.76 -5.20 14.56
N LEU A 104 -1.81 -5.59 13.28
CA LEU A 104 -1.68 -6.99 12.85
C LEU A 104 -0.35 -7.66 13.26
N LEU A 105 0.67 -6.89 13.63
CA LEU A 105 1.94 -7.44 14.14
C LEU A 105 1.90 -7.78 15.62
N ARG A 106 0.88 -7.31 16.34
CA ARG A 106 0.74 -7.46 17.80
C ARG A 106 -0.38 -8.40 18.22
N GLU A 107 -1.29 -8.71 17.30
CA GLU A 107 -2.47 -9.50 17.59
C GLU A 107 -2.73 -10.56 16.51
N THR A 108 -3.44 -11.60 16.88
CA THR A 108 -3.91 -12.61 15.93
C THR A 108 -5.33 -12.23 15.47
N VAL A 109 -5.49 -12.03 14.19
CA VAL A 109 -6.77 -11.68 13.57
C VAL A 109 -7.19 -12.80 12.63
N GLU A 110 -8.48 -13.08 12.57
CA GLU A 110 -9.05 -14.10 11.69
C GLU A 110 -8.70 -13.82 10.22
N PRO A 111 -8.21 -14.82 9.47
CA PRO A 111 -7.79 -14.64 8.08
C PRO A 111 -8.85 -13.98 7.18
N ARG A 112 -10.13 -14.29 7.41
CA ARG A 112 -11.23 -13.68 6.64
C ARG A 112 -11.34 -12.17 6.86
N GLN A 113 -11.09 -11.71 8.08
CA GLN A 113 -11.14 -10.27 8.40
C GLN A 113 -9.95 -9.54 7.78
N VAL A 114 -8.75 -10.14 7.86
CA VAL A 114 -7.53 -9.60 7.25
C VAL A 114 -7.69 -9.52 5.73
N ALA A 115 -8.15 -10.59 5.08
CA ALA A 115 -8.35 -10.61 3.63
C ALA A 115 -9.42 -9.60 3.20
N ALA A 116 -10.58 -9.55 3.85
CA ALA A 116 -11.64 -8.60 3.53
C ALA A 116 -11.20 -7.13 3.67
N TYR A 117 -10.33 -6.83 4.63
CA TYR A 117 -9.77 -5.50 4.79
C TYR A 117 -8.82 -5.17 3.63
N PHE A 118 -7.86 -6.04 3.32
CA PHE A 118 -6.86 -5.77 2.28
C PHE A 118 -7.43 -5.86 0.86
N ASP A 119 -8.49 -6.60 0.62
CA ASP A 119 -9.24 -6.57 -0.64
C ASP A 119 -9.81 -5.16 -0.94
N ARG A 120 -10.13 -4.40 0.11
CA ARG A 120 -10.63 -3.03 -0.01
C ARG A 120 -9.53 -1.97 0.08
N PHE A 121 -8.53 -2.20 0.92
CA PHE A 121 -7.42 -1.29 1.19
C PHE A 121 -6.10 -2.03 0.96
N PRO A 122 -5.55 -2.02 -0.26
CA PRO A 122 -4.30 -2.73 -0.56
C PRO A 122 -3.19 -2.38 0.43
N PRO A 123 -2.31 -3.32 0.81
CA PRO A 123 -1.28 -3.10 1.84
C PRO A 123 -0.39 -1.91 1.53
N LEU A 124 -0.17 -1.03 2.51
CA LEU A 124 0.77 0.09 2.43
C LEU A 124 2.19 -0.33 2.80
N THR A 125 2.31 -1.27 3.75
CA THR A 125 3.60 -1.71 4.29
C THR A 125 3.92 -3.14 3.87
N ASN A 126 5.21 -3.48 3.85
CA ASN A 126 5.60 -4.86 3.55
C ASN A 126 5.15 -5.86 4.64
N PRO A 127 5.24 -5.53 5.95
CA PRO A 127 4.63 -6.38 6.97
C PRO A 127 3.14 -6.60 6.79
N GLY A 128 2.38 -5.58 6.39
CA GLY A 128 0.96 -5.71 6.05
C GLY A 128 0.73 -6.65 4.86
N ARG A 129 1.54 -6.53 3.81
CA ARG A 129 1.50 -7.42 2.64
C ARG A 129 1.78 -8.87 3.03
N ALA A 130 2.74 -9.11 3.94
CA ALA A 130 3.03 -10.44 4.44
C ALA A 130 1.84 -11.04 5.19
N GLN A 131 1.16 -10.26 6.05
CA GLN A 131 -0.05 -10.71 6.76
C GLN A 131 -1.19 -11.01 5.79
N TYR A 132 -1.37 -10.18 4.76
CA TYR A 132 -2.35 -10.44 3.71
C TYR A 132 -2.06 -11.74 2.96
N ALA A 133 -0.82 -11.97 2.54
CA ALA A 133 -0.42 -13.21 1.90
C ALA A 133 -0.72 -14.45 2.76
N LEU A 134 -0.41 -14.39 4.05
CA LEU A 134 -0.70 -15.47 5.00
C LEU A 134 -2.20 -15.72 5.15
N ALA A 135 -3.01 -14.65 5.21
CA ALA A 135 -4.46 -14.77 5.23
C ALA A 135 -5.01 -15.42 3.96
N LEU A 136 -4.50 -15.01 2.78
CA LEU A 136 -4.87 -15.63 1.49
C LEU A 136 -4.52 -17.12 1.44
N TYR A 137 -3.34 -17.51 1.94
CA TYR A 137 -2.98 -18.92 2.04
C TYR A 137 -3.91 -19.71 2.98
N ALA A 138 -4.28 -19.14 4.10
CA ALA A 138 -5.20 -19.78 5.05
C ALA A 138 -6.60 -19.98 4.45
N LEU A 139 -7.00 -19.13 3.50
CA LEU A 139 -8.29 -19.18 2.80
C LEU A 139 -8.23 -19.98 1.48
N GLY A 140 -7.04 -20.48 1.08
CA GLY A 140 -6.86 -21.20 -0.18
C GLY A 140 -7.07 -20.35 -1.44
N ARG A 141 -6.86 -19.03 -1.34
CA ARG A 141 -7.06 -18.11 -2.46
C ARG A 141 -5.91 -18.22 -3.47
N SER A 142 -6.23 -18.18 -4.75
CA SER A 142 -5.29 -18.41 -5.86
C SER A 142 -4.20 -17.34 -6.00
N GLU A 143 -4.46 -16.14 -5.55
CA GLU A 143 -3.51 -15.02 -5.56
C GLU A 143 -2.46 -15.06 -4.43
N ALA A 144 -2.62 -15.96 -3.47
CA ALA A 144 -1.71 -16.08 -2.33
C ALA A 144 -0.21 -16.18 -2.73
N PRO A 145 0.19 -17.01 -3.71
CA PRO A 145 1.61 -17.12 -4.11
C PRO A 145 2.18 -15.83 -4.69
N SER A 146 1.38 -15.07 -5.45
CA SER A 146 1.81 -13.79 -6.03
C SER A 146 2.07 -12.75 -4.93
N VAL A 147 1.09 -12.56 -4.06
CA VAL A 147 1.20 -11.60 -2.95
C VAL A 147 2.33 -11.98 -1.98
N ALA A 148 2.53 -13.29 -1.76
CA ALA A 148 3.62 -13.80 -0.93
C ALA A 148 5.01 -13.49 -1.55
N ARG A 149 5.16 -13.63 -2.87
CA ARG A 149 6.41 -13.27 -3.56
C ARG A 149 6.67 -11.77 -3.47
N GLU A 150 5.65 -10.94 -3.70
CA GLU A 150 5.77 -9.49 -3.51
C GLU A 150 6.19 -9.11 -2.08
N ALA A 151 5.61 -9.79 -1.07
CA ALA A 151 6.01 -9.60 0.33
C ALA A 151 7.45 -10.06 0.58
N TRP A 152 7.86 -11.18 -0.04
CA TRP A 152 9.23 -11.68 0.06
C TRP A 152 10.23 -10.69 -0.52
N ASP A 153 10.02 -10.22 -1.74
CA ASP A 153 10.86 -9.26 -2.44
C ASP A 153 10.89 -7.89 -1.73
N GLY A 154 9.82 -7.53 -1.04
CA GLY A 154 9.67 -6.28 -0.30
C GLY A 154 10.53 -6.14 0.96
N GLY A 155 11.23 -7.19 1.40
CA GLY A 155 12.22 -7.14 2.47
C GLY A 155 11.65 -7.39 3.86
N THR A 156 11.63 -6.38 4.75
CA THR A 156 11.33 -6.57 6.18
C THR A 156 9.91 -7.04 6.45
N MET A 157 9.79 -8.00 7.35
CA MET A 157 8.54 -8.48 7.93
C MET A 157 8.81 -9.06 9.33
N SER A 158 7.81 -9.51 10.07
CA SER A 158 8.06 -10.22 11.34
C SER A 158 8.72 -11.58 11.12
N ASP A 159 9.52 -12.04 12.08
CA ASP A 159 10.21 -13.34 11.99
C ASP A 159 9.21 -14.49 11.80
N ALA A 160 8.04 -14.41 12.44
CA ALA A 160 6.97 -15.38 12.28
C ALA A 160 6.41 -15.40 10.85
N ALA A 161 6.20 -14.22 10.24
CA ALA A 161 5.75 -14.11 8.86
C ALA A 161 6.81 -14.60 7.87
N GLU A 162 8.09 -14.25 8.10
CA GLU A 162 9.23 -14.73 7.32
C GLU A 162 9.27 -16.26 7.28
N ALA A 163 9.25 -16.90 8.45
CA ALA A 163 9.27 -18.35 8.55
C ALA A 163 8.04 -19.00 7.90
N ALA A 164 6.85 -18.43 8.09
CA ALA A 164 5.61 -18.96 7.56
C ALA A 164 5.54 -18.82 6.02
N LEU A 165 6.02 -17.72 5.45
CA LEU A 165 6.09 -17.53 4.01
C LEU A 165 7.16 -18.41 3.38
N LEU A 166 8.34 -18.52 3.99
CA LEU A 166 9.41 -19.39 3.51
C LEU A 166 8.96 -20.87 3.47
N ALA A 167 8.25 -21.33 4.49
CA ALA A 167 7.72 -22.68 4.53
C ALA A 167 6.72 -22.98 3.41
N ARG A 168 5.94 -22.00 2.97
CA ARG A 168 4.91 -22.17 1.92
C ARG A 168 5.42 -21.87 0.53
N LEU A 169 6.20 -20.81 0.38
CA LEU A 169 6.66 -20.29 -0.90
C LEU A 169 8.06 -20.80 -1.27
N GLY A 170 8.87 -21.23 -0.29
CA GLY A 170 10.29 -21.57 -0.47
C GLY A 170 10.60 -22.43 -1.70
N PRO A 171 9.85 -23.52 -1.97
CA PRO A 171 10.09 -24.35 -3.15
C PRO A 171 9.87 -23.62 -4.49
N ALA A 172 9.13 -22.52 -4.50
CA ALA A 172 8.84 -21.71 -5.69
C ALA A 172 9.70 -20.43 -5.79
N LEU A 173 10.53 -20.15 -4.76
CA LEU A 173 11.47 -19.01 -4.78
C LEU A 173 12.70 -19.36 -5.60
N THR A 174 13.12 -18.43 -6.42
CA THR A 174 14.38 -18.50 -7.19
C THR A 174 15.52 -17.81 -6.45
N SER A 175 16.76 -18.03 -6.86
CA SER A 175 17.91 -17.29 -6.36
C SER A 175 17.76 -15.79 -6.56
N GLU A 176 17.07 -15.37 -7.62
CA GLU A 176 16.82 -13.96 -7.89
C GLU A 176 15.80 -13.36 -6.91
N ASP A 177 14.77 -14.10 -6.49
CA ASP A 177 13.84 -13.68 -5.44
C ASP A 177 14.60 -13.46 -4.11
N HIS A 178 15.54 -14.35 -3.80
CA HIS A 178 16.40 -14.22 -2.63
C HIS A 178 17.35 -13.03 -2.71
N ASP A 179 17.89 -12.75 -3.89
CA ASP A 179 18.77 -11.60 -4.13
C ASP A 179 17.98 -10.28 -4.01
N ARG A 180 16.76 -10.19 -4.55
CA ARG A 180 15.88 -9.02 -4.41
C ARG A 180 15.55 -8.74 -2.95
N ARG A 181 15.18 -9.79 -2.20
CA ARG A 181 14.93 -9.66 -0.76
C ARG A 181 16.17 -9.16 -0.01
N MET A 182 17.34 -9.76 -0.29
CA MET A 182 18.59 -9.34 0.35
C MET A 182 18.90 -7.87 0.09
N ASP A 183 18.75 -7.43 -1.14
CA ASP A 183 18.96 -6.04 -1.50
C ASP A 183 17.99 -5.11 -0.74
N ALA A 184 16.70 -5.44 -0.70
CA ALA A 184 15.69 -4.70 0.05
C ALA A 184 16.03 -4.60 1.55
N LEU A 185 16.44 -5.71 2.17
CA LEU A 185 16.83 -5.74 3.60
C LEU A 185 18.03 -4.83 3.89
N LEU A 186 19.03 -4.82 3.01
CA LEU A 186 20.21 -3.96 3.14
C LEU A 186 19.86 -2.48 2.99
N TRP A 187 18.97 -2.12 2.07
CA TRP A 187 18.46 -0.76 1.93
C TRP A 187 17.63 -0.31 3.13
N GLN A 188 16.84 -1.22 3.71
CA GLN A 188 16.00 -0.98 4.88
C GLN A 188 16.77 -0.97 6.21
N ASN A 189 18.09 -1.18 6.17
CA ASN A 189 18.94 -1.24 7.37
C ASN A 189 18.49 -2.32 8.37
N ALA A 190 18.20 -3.51 7.86
CA ALA A 190 17.73 -4.68 8.62
C ALA A 190 18.81 -5.77 8.74
N PRO A 191 19.90 -5.56 9.51
CA PRO A 191 21.06 -6.44 9.51
C PRO A 191 20.76 -7.86 9.99
N ASP A 192 19.84 -8.04 10.94
CA ASP A 192 19.54 -9.36 11.49
C ASP A 192 18.80 -10.25 10.47
N GLN A 193 17.83 -9.67 9.75
CA GLN A 193 17.15 -10.39 8.68
C GLN A 193 18.06 -10.61 7.47
N ALA A 194 18.91 -9.62 7.13
CA ALA A 194 19.90 -9.75 6.07
C ALA A 194 20.94 -10.85 6.37
N ALA A 195 21.33 -10.99 7.63
CA ALA A 195 22.25 -12.07 8.06
C ALA A 195 21.64 -13.46 7.81
N ARG A 196 20.36 -13.66 8.13
CA ARG A 196 19.66 -14.91 7.82
C ARG A 196 19.51 -15.14 6.31
N GLN A 197 19.21 -14.09 5.58
CA GLN A 197 19.00 -14.13 4.13
C GLN A 197 20.27 -14.46 3.34
N LEU A 198 21.46 -14.13 3.86
CA LEU A 198 22.74 -14.30 3.18
C LEU A 198 23.03 -15.75 2.75
N ALA A 199 22.50 -16.72 3.48
CA ALA A 199 22.65 -18.15 3.13
C ALA A 199 21.88 -18.55 1.86
N LEU A 200 20.82 -17.81 1.52
CA LEU A 200 19.87 -18.12 0.45
C LEU A 200 20.17 -17.42 -0.87
N VAL A 201 20.99 -16.37 -0.85
CA VAL A 201 21.31 -15.56 -2.06
C VAL A 201 22.12 -16.35 -3.08
N SER A 202 22.10 -15.88 -4.32
CA SER A 202 22.89 -16.47 -5.40
C SER A 202 24.40 -16.46 -5.08
N PRO A 203 25.16 -17.50 -5.49
CA PRO A 203 26.61 -17.52 -5.33
C PRO A 203 27.29 -16.31 -5.96
N ALA A 204 26.77 -15.83 -7.08
CA ALA A 204 27.34 -14.69 -7.83
C ALA A 204 27.29 -13.38 -7.04
N ARG A 205 26.24 -13.14 -6.26
CA ARG A 205 26.05 -11.89 -5.50
C ARG A 205 26.42 -12.01 -4.02
N ARG A 206 26.72 -13.21 -3.54
CA ARG A 206 26.96 -13.46 -2.10
C ARG A 206 28.09 -12.61 -1.52
N ALA A 207 29.21 -12.48 -2.23
CA ALA A 207 30.35 -11.70 -1.76
C ALA A 207 30.01 -10.20 -1.64
N LEU A 208 29.28 -9.66 -2.62
CA LEU A 208 28.81 -8.28 -2.61
C LEU A 208 27.87 -8.02 -1.43
N PHE A 209 26.87 -8.88 -1.25
CA PHE A 209 25.90 -8.76 -0.16
C PHE A 209 26.56 -8.95 1.23
N ALA A 210 27.50 -9.87 1.36
CA ALA A 210 28.27 -10.05 2.60
C ALA A 210 29.07 -8.78 2.96
N SER A 211 29.71 -8.16 1.98
CA SER A 211 30.45 -6.90 2.17
C SER A 211 29.51 -5.76 2.59
N ARG A 212 28.35 -5.62 1.95
CA ARG A 212 27.33 -4.62 2.31
C ARG A 212 26.79 -4.86 3.73
N LEU A 213 26.54 -6.11 4.09
CA LEU A 213 26.08 -6.48 5.43
C LEU A 213 27.12 -6.16 6.50
N ALA A 214 28.40 -6.50 6.26
CA ALA A 214 29.49 -6.18 7.18
C ALA A 214 29.55 -4.67 7.46
N MET A 215 29.51 -3.84 6.41
CA MET A 215 29.47 -2.38 6.55
C MET A 215 28.25 -1.88 7.33
N LEU A 216 27.09 -2.50 7.13
CA LEU A 216 25.87 -2.18 7.85
C LEU A 216 25.99 -2.48 9.36
N GLN A 217 26.69 -3.56 9.70
CA GLN A 217 27.00 -3.96 11.07
C GLN A 217 28.19 -3.18 11.68
N GLY A 218 28.80 -2.26 10.94
CA GLY A 218 29.97 -1.51 11.38
C GLY A 218 31.28 -2.33 11.38
N LEU A 219 31.27 -3.52 10.76
CA LEU A 219 32.42 -4.39 10.61
C LEU A 219 33.25 -4.01 9.38
N ASP A 220 34.53 -4.41 9.39
CA ASP A 220 35.38 -4.25 8.22
C ASP A 220 34.92 -5.21 7.09
N PRO A 221 34.53 -4.69 5.92
CA PRO A 221 34.11 -5.53 4.79
C PRO A 221 35.22 -6.40 4.20
N TYR A 222 36.47 -6.12 4.56
CA TYR A 222 37.68 -6.85 4.12
C TYR A 222 38.31 -7.68 5.23
N ALA A 223 37.64 -7.83 6.37
CA ALA A 223 38.13 -8.68 7.45
C ALA A 223 38.39 -10.11 6.94
N GLY A 224 39.49 -10.71 7.44
CA GLY A 224 39.90 -12.05 7.02
C GLY A 224 40.57 -12.14 5.65
N GLY A 225 41.02 -11.02 5.09
CA GLY A 225 41.77 -10.98 3.82
C GLY A 225 40.88 -11.04 2.56
N ALA A 226 39.59 -10.73 2.69
CA ALA A 226 38.70 -10.60 1.54
C ALA A 226 39.23 -9.50 0.61
N ALA A 227 39.45 -9.81 -0.68
CA ALA A 227 39.84 -8.83 -1.66
C ALA A 227 38.72 -7.82 -1.95
N PRO A 228 39.07 -6.54 -2.25
CA PRO A 228 38.09 -5.61 -2.79
C PRO A 228 37.41 -6.17 -4.04
N LEU A 229 36.11 -6.07 -4.08
CA LEU A 229 35.32 -6.53 -5.24
C LEU A 229 35.53 -5.51 -6.39
N ALA A 230 36.11 -5.96 -7.51
CA ALA A 230 36.50 -5.08 -8.62
C ALA A 230 35.35 -4.21 -9.14
N ASP A 231 34.15 -4.79 -9.24
CA ASP A 231 32.98 -4.13 -9.83
C ASP A 231 31.96 -3.63 -8.77
N ALA A 232 32.33 -3.66 -7.49
CA ALA A 232 31.40 -3.29 -6.42
C ALA A 232 30.93 -1.83 -6.50
N VAL A 233 31.78 -0.95 -7.04
CA VAL A 233 31.45 0.48 -7.22
C VAL A 233 30.38 0.72 -8.29
N ALA A 234 30.08 -0.27 -9.12
CA ALA A 234 28.96 -0.20 -10.06
C ALA A 234 27.62 -0.52 -9.40
N ASP A 235 27.61 -1.10 -8.17
CA ASP A 235 26.37 -1.38 -7.43
C ASP A 235 26.03 -0.18 -6.54
N PRO A 236 24.87 0.50 -6.76
CA PRO A 236 24.48 1.68 -6.00
C PRO A 236 24.32 1.40 -4.50
N GLY A 237 23.84 0.21 -4.16
CA GLY A 237 23.66 -0.21 -2.77
C GLY A 237 25.00 -0.38 -2.05
N TYR A 238 26.00 -0.92 -2.73
CA TYR A 238 27.37 -0.99 -2.18
C TYR A 238 27.94 0.41 -1.95
N VAL A 239 27.85 1.29 -2.93
CA VAL A 239 28.33 2.68 -2.81
C VAL A 239 27.67 3.39 -1.64
N TYR A 240 26.34 3.24 -1.48
CA TYR A 240 25.60 3.81 -0.36
C TYR A 240 26.09 3.27 1.00
N ASN A 241 26.15 1.94 1.15
CA ASN A 241 26.56 1.33 2.41
C ASN A 241 28.02 1.68 2.74
N ARG A 242 28.93 1.72 1.73
CA ARG A 242 30.32 2.08 1.92
C ARG A 242 30.50 3.56 2.28
N SER A 243 29.81 4.47 1.61
CA SER A 243 29.85 5.89 1.95
C SER A 243 29.36 6.12 3.39
N ARG A 244 28.26 5.47 3.80
CA ARG A 244 27.77 5.53 5.17
C ARG A 244 28.79 4.97 6.17
N TYR A 245 29.35 3.80 5.91
CA TYR A 245 30.36 3.16 6.75
C TYR A 245 31.59 4.07 6.93
N LEU A 246 32.14 4.62 5.85
CA LEU A 246 33.30 5.53 5.91
C LEU A 246 33.01 6.77 6.76
N ARG A 247 31.83 7.34 6.65
CA ARG A 247 31.41 8.47 7.51
C ARG A 247 31.38 8.10 8.98
N THR A 248 30.87 6.93 9.33
CA THR A 248 30.86 6.46 10.74
C THR A 248 32.27 6.19 11.28
N LYS A 249 33.26 5.95 10.39
CA LYS A 249 34.68 5.78 10.75
C LYS A 249 35.47 7.08 10.70
N GLY A 250 34.82 8.25 10.52
CA GLY A 250 35.49 9.55 10.45
C GLY A 250 36.20 9.84 9.11
N GLN A 251 35.96 9.02 8.08
CA GLN A 251 36.60 9.12 6.76
C GLN A 251 35.68 9.84 5.75
N ALA A 252 35.25 11.06 6.11
CA ALA A 252 34.28 11.82 5.31
C ALA A 252 34.78 12.15 3.90
N ALA A 253 36.08 12.47 3.74
CA ALA A 253 36.70 12.76 2.44
C ALA A 253 36.65 11.53 1.50
N SER A 254 36.94 10.33 2.01
CA SER A 254 36.86 9.09 1.24
C SER A 254 35.39 8.75 0.89
N ALA A 255 34.46 9.07 1.77
CA ALA A 255 33.01 8.87 1.49
C ALA A 255 32.53 9.81 0.38
N ALA A 256 32.99 11.07 0.36
CA ALA A 256 32.66 12.04 -0.69
C ALA A 256 33.22 11.61 -2.05
N TYR A 257 34.44 11.13 -2.10
CA TYR A 257 35.08 10.65 -3.33
C TYR A 257 34.33 9.50 -4.01
N LEU A 258 33.61 8.67 -3.23
CA LEU A 258 32.77 7.57 -3.78
C LEU A 258 31.52 8.07 -4.47
N LEU A 259 31.10 9.29 -4.21
CA LEU A 259 29.81 9.84 -4.69
C LEU A 259 30.00 10.84 -5.84
N GLY A 260 31.22 11.27 -6.11
CA GLY A 260 31.57 12.25 -7.14
C GLY A 260 32.25 11.65 -8.29
#